data_bf3cbba4af7e13a1ac24932053eb2f8b
#
_entry.id   bf3cbba4af7e13a1ac24932053eb2f8b
#
_cell.length_a   1.000
_cell.length_b   1.000
_cell.length_c   1.000
_cell.angle_alpha   90.00
_cell.angle_beta   90.00
_cell.angle_gamma   90.00
#
_symmetry.space_group_name_H-M   'P 1'
#
loop_
_entity.id
_entity.type
_entity.pdbx_description
1 polymer ?
#
loop_
_entity_poly.entity_id
_entity_poly.type
_entity_poly.pdbx_seq_one_letter_code
_entity_poly.pdbx_strand_id
1 'polypeptide(L)'
;LSPLTLALTDKDPGLLVTHSVHKQLAGFSQTSQILKKDSHLRGKKRYLPDDVLDNAFLMNISTSPYFPFFSALEMNAFLHRKYGHTLWQDAARFAVELRKKILTSCRSIAPLLPRIIDGRPWETYSTEEILSAPRFWQYGEKGNEKEHFSHTRIDPCKILLTTNRKGRPYPAMLLSLYLQERNITPEKCG
;
A
#
# COMPACT_ATOMS: atom_id res chain seq x y z
N LEU A 1 6.64 -7.09 -2.53
CA LEU A 1 7.55 -7.30 -3.67
C LEU A 1 7.46 -6.09 -4.60
N SER A 2 8.59 -5.47 -4.93
CA SER A 2 8.61 -4.41 -5.94
C SER A 2 8.25 -5.00 -7.31
N PRO A 3 7.46 -4.31 -8.15
CA PRO A 3 7.25 -4.74 -9.54
C PRO A 3 8.56 -5.00 -10.28
N LEU A 4 9.64 -4.30 -9.93
CA LEU A 4 10.96 -4.46 -10.54
C LEU A 4 11.63 -5.79 -10.22
N THR A 5 11.27 -6.44 -9.10
CA THR A 5 11.84 -7.73 -8.68
C THR A 5 11.08 -8.95 -9.19
N LEU A 6 9.93 -8.75 -9.86
CA LEU A 6 9.17 -9.85 -10.45
C LEU A 6 9.97 -10.48 -11.60
N ALA A 7 10.11 -11.80 -11.57
CA ALA A 7 10.60 -12.56 -12.73
C ALA A 7 9.45 -12.71 -13.71
N LEU A 8 9.51 -12.02 -14.85
CA LEU A 8 8.50 -12.07 -15.90
C LEU A 8 9.00 -12.92 -17.08
N THR A 9 8.11 -13.71 -17.63
CA THR A 9 8.33 -14.55 -18.80
C THR A 9 7.66 -13.94 -20.04
N ASP A 10 7.89 -14.49 -21.18
CA ASP A 10 7.27 -14.05 -22.45
C ASP A 10 5.75 -14.24 -22.53
N LYS A 11 5.16 -14.98 -21.58
CA LYS A 11 3.70 -15.15 -21.42
C LYS A 11 3.07 -14.02 -20.59
N ASP A 12 3.86 -13.38 -19.76
CA ASP A 12 3.41 -12.30 -18.87
C ASP A 12 3.24 -10.98 -19.64
N PRO A 13 2.36 -10.07 -19.19
CA PRO A 13 2.29 -8.72 -19.72
C PRO A 13 3.49 -7.88 -19.30
N GLY A 14 3.77 -6.81 -20.04
CA GLY A 14 4.65 -5.75 -19.58
C GLY A 14 4.03 -4.97 -18.43
N LEU A 15 4.87 -4.34 -17.62
CA LEU A 15 4.45 -3.48 -16.52
C LEU A 15 4.85 -2.03 -16.79
N LEU A 16 3.88 -1.13 -16.64
CA LEU A 16 4.10 0.31 -16.60
C LEU A 16 3.46 0.82 -15.30
N VAL A 17 4.27 1.38 -14.41
CA VAL A 17 3.83 1.77 -13.07
C VAL A 17 4.12 3.23 -12.84
N THR A 18 3.12 3.99 -12.41
CA THR A 18 3.29 5.37 -11.96
C THR A 18 3.36 5.40 -10.43
N HIS A 19 4.35 6.10 -9.90
CA HIS A 19 4.62 6.20 -8.48
C HIS A 19 4.53 7.66 -8.03
N SER A 20 3.59 7.99 -7.17
CA SER A 20 3.55 9.30 -6.51
C SER A 20 4.50 9.29 -5.32
N VAL A 21 5.75 9.62 -5.55
CA VAL A 21 6.81 9.60 -4.52
C VAL A 21 6.49 10.54 -3.35
N HIS A 22 5.82 11.66 -3.64
CA HIS A 22 5.40 12.63 -2.62
C HIS A 22 4.33 12.14 -1.64
N LYS A 23 3.63 11.04 -1.94
CA LYS A 23 2.54 10.54 -1.06
C LYS A 23 3.04 9.60 0.04
N GLN A 24 3.96 8.70 -0.26
CA GLN A 24 4.39 7.65 0.67
C GLN A 24 5.87 7.73 1.03
N LEU A 25 6.65 8.42 0.25
CA LEU A 25 8.10 8.41 0.30
C LEU A 25 8.67 9.82 0.52
N ALA A 26 8.08 10.65 1.34
CA ALA A 26 8.63 11.94 1.80
C ALA A 26 9.22 12.86 0.70
N GLY A 27 8.76 12.75 -0.56
CA GLY A 27 9.15 13.67 -1.63
C GLY A 27 8.35 14.98 -1.57
N PHE A 28 8.82 16.05 -2.22
CA PHE A 28 8.03 17.25 -2.40
C PHE A 28 6.77 16.96 -3.23
N SER A 29 5.68 17.67 -2.92
CA SER A 29 4.41 17.53 -3.62
C SER A 29 4.59 17.65 -5.14
N GLN A 30 3.85 16.81 -5.86
CA GLN A 30 3.89 16.59 -7.31
C GLN A 30 5.11 15.79 -7.81
N THR A 31 6.02 15.34 -6.93
CA THR A 31 7.10 14.46 -7.36
C THR A 31 6.58 13.05 -7.64
N SER A 32 6.77 12.57 -8.85
CA SER A 32 6.37 11.22 -9.27
C SER A 32 7.41 10.63 -10.21
N GLN A 33 7.31 9.33 -10.43
CA GLN A 33 8.15 8.59 -11.36
C GLN A 33 7.35 7.54 -12.12
N ILE A 34 7.82 7.21 -13.31
CA ILE A 34 7.28 6.13 -14.13
C ILE A 34 8.32 5.02 -14.17
N LEU A 35 7.90 3.80 -13.88
CA LEU A 35 8.72 2.59 -13.96
C LEU A 35 8.18 1.69 -15.05
N LYS A 36 9.06 1.26 -15.96
CA LYS A 36 8.73 0.34 -17.06
C LYS A 36 9.48 -0.96 -16.88
N LYS A 37 8.81 -2.08 -17.08
CA LYS A 37 9.41 -3.41 -17.10
C LYS A 37 8.73 -4.29 -18.16
N ASP A 38 9.33 -4.38 -19.32
CA ASP A 38 8.84 -5.17 -20.45
C ASP A 38 9.97 -5.75 -21.32
N SER A 39 11.21 -5.78 -20.82
CA SER A 39 12.37 -6.28 -21.55
C SER A 39 12.21 -7.73 -22.03
N HIS A 40 11.43 -8.56 -21.28
CA HIS A 40 11.06 -9.93 -21.66
C HIS A 40 10.16 -10.00 -22.91
N LEU A 41 9.58 -8.88 -23.34
CA LEU A 41 8.74 -8.78 -24.54
C LEU A 41 9.47 -8.18 -25.74
N ARG A 42 10.79 -7.88 -25.63
CA ARG A 42 11.55 -7.29 -26.72
C ARG A 42 11.42 -8.10 -28.02
N GLY A 43 11.12 -7.43 -29.13
CA GLY A 43 10.86 -8.06 -30.42
C GLY A 43 9.44 -8.60 -30.60
N LYS A 44 8.55 -8.50 -29.62
CA LYS A 44 7.14 -8.90 -29.73
C LYS A 44 6.23 -7.69 -29.92
N LYS A 45 5.06 -7.91 -30.50
CA LYS A 45 4.05 -6.85 -30.75
C LYS A 45 3.63 -6.11 -29.44
N ARG A 46 3.74 -6.76 -28.30
CA ARG A 46 3.36 -6.19 -26.98
C ARG A 46 4.48 -5.40 -26.32
N TYR A 47 5.69 -5.37 -26.88
CA TYR A 47 6.78 -4.55 -26.39
C TYR A 47 6.49 -3.07 -26.62
N LEU A 48 6.68 -2.23 -25.63
CA LEU A 48 6.60 -0.79 -25.78
C LEU A 48 8.03 -0.24 -26.01
N PRO A 49 8.38 0.24 -27.22
CA PRO A 49 9.69 0.84 -27.46
C PRO A 49 9.95 2.04 -26.55
N ASP A 50 11.20 2.22 -26.12
CA ASP A 50 11.57 3.28 -25.20
C ASP A 50 11.35 4.67 -25.79
N ASP A 51 11.67 4.84 -27.08
CA ASP A 51 11.45 6.07 -27.83
C ASP A 51 9.95 6.46 -27.92
N VAL A 52 9.05 5.47 -28.03
CA VAL A 52 7.60 5.71 -28.01
C VAL A 52 7.15 6.20 -26.64
N LEU A 53 7.65 5.56 -25.57
CA LEU A 53 7.35 5.99 -24.20
C LEU A 53 7.91 7.38 -23.93
N ASP A 54 9.16 7.66 -24.32
CA ASP A 54 9.83 8.93 -24.14
C ASP A 54 9.10 10.06 -24.87
N ASN A 55 8.69 9.84 -26.13
CA ASN A 55 7.89 10.80 -26.87
C ASN A 55 6.55 11.09 -26.19
N ALA A 56 5.83 10.05 -25.76
CA ALA A 56 4.57 10.22 -25.03
C ALA A 56 4.79 10.99 -23.70
N PHE A 57 5.86 10.71 -23.00
CA PHE A 57 6.23 11.43 -21.78
C PHE A 57 6.53 12.91 -22.08
N LEU A 58 7.38 13.20 -23.06
CA LEU A 58 7.75 14.58 -23.44
C LEU A 58 6.57 15.44 -23.89
N MET A 59 5.56 14.85 -24.53
CA MET A 59 4.33 15.55 -24.91
C MET A 59 3.46 15.97 -23.72
N ASN A 60 3.65 15.37 -22.56
CA ASN A 60 2.77 15.56 -21.40
C ASN A 60 3.47 16.19 -20.19
N ILE A 61 4.74 16.54 -20.30
CA ILE A 61 5.51 17.18 -19.23
C ILE A 61 5.99 18.56 -19.64
N SER A 62 6.37 19.37 -18.63
CA SER A 62 7.10 20.62 -18.86
C SER A 62 8.53 20.32 -19.33
N THR A 63 9.00 21.06 -20.32
CA THR A 63 10.39 21.02 -20.77
C THR A 63 11.35 21.75 -19.84
N SER A 64 10.82 22.49 -18.84
CA SER A 64 11.60 23.24 -17.87
C SER A 64 11.86 22.38 -16.64
N PRO A 65 13.09 21.91 -16.39
CA PRO A 65 13.39 21.08 -15.24
C PRO A 65 13.26 21.89 -13.94
N TYR A 66 12.55 21.33 -12.96
CA TYR A 66 12.49 21.89 -11.62
C TYR A 66 13.41 21.09 -10.69
N PHE A 67 14.64 21.54 -10.57
CA PHE A 67 15.71 20.84 -9.85
C PHE A 67 15.35 20.43 -8.40
N PRO A 68 14.56 21.19 -7.62
CA PRO A 68 14.14 20.73 -6.30
C PRO A 68 13.40 19.39 -6.30
N PHE A 69 12.67 19.03 -7.38
CA PHE A 69 12.03 17.73 -7.51
C PHE A 69 13.05 16.60 -7.70
N PHE A 70 14.07 16.81 -8.49
CA PHE A 70 15.15 15.84 -8.67
C PHE A 70 15.90 15.64 -7.35
N SER A 71 16.26 16.72 -6.67
CA SER A 71 16.91 16.66 -5.35
C SER A 71 16.06 15.93 -4.31
N ALA A 72 14.73 16.14 -4.33
CA ALA A 72 13.80 15.43 -3.45
C ALA A 72 13.76 13.92 -3.73
N LEU A 73 13.79 13.50 -5.01
CA LEU A 73 13.85 12.09 -5.40
C LEU A 73 15.15 11.45 -4.95
N GLU A 74 16.27 12.10 -5.16
CA GLU A 74 17.59 11.59 -4.77
C GLU A 74 17.74 11.50 -3.25
N MET A 75 17.34 12.54 -2.52
CA MET A 75 17.34 12.52 -1.05
C MET A 75 16.46 11.40 -0.52
N ASN A 76 15.29 11.21 -1.10
CA ASN A 76 14.38 10.15 -0.74
C ASN A 76 15.00 8.76 -0.98
N ALA A 77 15.63 8.55 -2.13
CA ALA A 77 16.36 7.31 -2.42
C ALA A 77 17.50 7.06 -1.42
N PHE A 78 18.24 8.11 -1.06
CA PHE A 78 19.30 8.04 -0.04
C PHE A 78 18.75 7.65 1.34
N LEU A 79 17.68 8.32 1.80
CA LEU A 79 17.04 8.04 3.09
C LEU A 79 16.54 6.60 3.16
N HIS A 80 15.86 6.13 2.11
CA HIS A 80 15.33 4.77 2.07
C HIS A 80 16.42 3.72 1.98
N ARG A 81 17.50 3.98 1.26
CA ARG A 81 18.64 3.06 1.22
C ARG A 81 19.32 2.93 2.58
N LYS A 82 19.42 4.03 3.33
CA LYS A 82 20.11 4.07 4.63
C LYS A 82 19.24 3.63 5.79
N TYR A 83 17.99 4.07 5.83
CA TYR A 83 17.10 3.93 6.97
C TYR A 83 15.77 3.22 6.66
N GLY A 84 15.51 2.91 5.39
CA GLY A 84 14.19 2.43 4.96
C GLY A 84 13.73 1.18 5.70
N HIS A 85 14.64 0.24 5.96
CA HIS A 85 14.29 -0.97 6.70
C HIS A 85 13.75 -0.65 8.10
N THR A 86 14.46 0.18 8.86
CA THR A 86 14.05 0.60 10.21
C THR A 86 12.75 1.40 10.18
N LEU A 87 12.67 2.39 9.29
CA LEU A 87 11.47 3.24 9.17
C LEU A 87 10.21 2.43 8.88
N TRP A 88 10.29 1.47 7.95
CA TRP A 88 9.13 0.64 7.62
C TRP A 88 8.80 -0.39 8.69
N GLN A 89 9.80 -0.94 9.37
CA GLN A 89 9.57 -1.83 10.50
C GLN A 89 8.89 -1.11 11.66
N ASP A 90 9.35 0.09 12.02
CA ASP A 90 8.76 0.89 13.09
C ASP A 90 7.34 1.31 12.75
N ALA A 91 7.09 1.74 11.50
CA ALA A 91 5.74 2.07 11.03
C ALA A 91 4.79 0.85 11.10
N ALA A 92 5.25 -0.31 10.65
CA ALA A 92 4.45 -1.54 10.69
C ALA A 92 4.20 -2.00 12.14
N ARG A 93 5.19 -1.93 13.02
CA ARG A 93 5.06 -2.24 14.44
C ARG A 93 4.04 -1.34 15.11
N PHE A 94 4.16 -0.03 14.91
CA PHE A 94 3.20 0.94 15.42
C PHE A 94 1.77 0.66 14.91
N ALA A 95 1.63 0.35 13.62
CA ALA A 95 0.33 0.06 13.03
C ALA A 95 -0.28 -1.26 13.56
N VAL A 96 0.52 -2.26 13.91
CA VAL A 96 0.04 -3.48 14.59
C VAL A 96 -0.46 -3.15 15.99
N GLU A 97 0.31 -2.42 16.77
CA GLU A 97 -0.09 -2.04 18.15
C GLU A 97 -1.36 -1.19 18.16
N LEU A 98 -1.49 -0.27 17.21
CA LEU A 98 -2.71 0.53 17.06
C LEU A 98 -3.92 -0.34 16.69
N ARG A 99 -3.76 -1.33 15.79
CA ARG A 99 -4.83 -2.29 15.48
C ARG A 99 -5.26 -3.08 16.72
N LYS A 100 -4.31 -3.59 17.51
CA LYS A 100 -4.60 -4.29 18.76
C LYS A 100 -5.41 -3.40 19.72
N LYS A 101 -4.97 -2.16 19.89
CA LYS A 101 -5.66 -1.19 20.75
C LYS A 101 -7.08 -0.91 20.27
N ILE A 102 -7.30 -0.75 18.97
CA ILE A 102 -8.64 -0.57 18.39
C ILE A 102 -9.49 -1.82 18.65
N LEU A 103 -8.94 -3.02 18.45
CA LEU A 103 -9.68 -4.27 18.66
C LEU A 103 -10.11 -4.49 20.11
N THR A 104 -9.30 -4.09 21.06
CA THR A 104 -9.57 -4.27 22.48
C THR A 104 -10.43 -3.15 23.08
N SER A 105 -10.27 -1.91 22.61
CA SER A 105 -10.88 -0.73 23.23
C SER A 105 -12.11 -0.19 22.49
N CYS A 106 -12.22 -0.37 21.18
CA CYS A 106 -13.31 0.19 20.40
C CYS A 106 -14.46 -0.81 20.23
N ARG A 107 -15.71 -0.33 20.44
CA ARG A 107 -16.90 -1.17 20.30
C ARG A 107 -17.57 -1.09 18.93
N SER A 108 -17.43 0.03 18.26
CA SER A 108 -18.18 0.35 17.03
C SER A 108 -17.37 0.23 15.76
N ILE A 109 -16.06 0.38 15.85
CA ILE A 109 -15.13 0.27 14.72
C ILE A 109 -14.16 -0.88 14.92
N ALA A 110 -13.65 -1.41 13.82
CA ALA A 110 -12.58 -2.41 13.86
C ALA A 110 -11.66 -2.23 12.65
N PRO A 111 -10.40 -2.61 12.73
CA PRO A 111 -9.56 -2.73 11.55
C PRO A 111 -10.06 -3.86 10.66
N LEU A 112 -10.01 -3.65 9.35
CA LEU A 112 -10.30 -4.68 8.35
C LEU A 112 -9.12 -5.63 8.28
N LEU A 113 -9.29 -6.83 8.85
CA LEU A 113 -8.27 -7.90 8.88
C LEU A 113 -8.90 -9.24 9.24
N PRO A 114 -8.22 -10.37 9.02
CA PRO A 114 -8.65 -11.68 9.52
C PRO A 114 -8.73 -11.65 11.04
N ARG A 115 -9.91 -11.98 11.59
CA ARG A 115 -10.18 -11.88 13.04
C ARG A 115 -9.67 -13.06 13.84
N ILE A 116 -9.64 -14.24 13.23
CA ILE A 116 -9.22 -15.48 13.84
C ILE A 116 -8.13 -16.10 12.96
N ILE A 117 -7.01 -16.40 13.57
CA ILE A 117 -5.88 -17.09 12.95
C ILE A 117 -5.60 -18.35 13.78
N ASP A 118 -5.58 -19.50 13.15
CA ASP A 118 -5.34 -20.79 13.81
C ASP A 118 -6.19 -20.98 15.09
N GLY A 119 -7.45 -20.56 15.04
CA GLY A 119 -8.40 -20.68 16.16
C GLY A 119 -8.24 -19.63 17.27
N ARG A 120 -7.29 -18.71 17.18
CA ARG A 120 -7.02 -17.66 18.18
C ARG A 120 -7.36 -16.28 17.62
N PRO A 121 -7.83 -15.32 18.45
CA PRO A 121 -8.02 -13.94 18.03
C PRO A 121 -6.70 -13.31 17.58
N TRP A 122 -6.74 -12.53 16.48
CA TRP A 122 -5.58 -11.89 15.88
C TRP A 122 -4.77 -11.03 16.88
N GLU A 123 -5.46 -10.28 17.73
CA GLU A 123 -4.87 -9.39 18.73
C GLU A 123 -4.11 -10.10 19.85
N THR A 124 -4.28 -11.41 20.01
CA THR A 124 -3.60 -12.21 21.07
C THR A 124 -2.20 -12.66 20.69
N TYR A 125 -1.83 -12.54 19.42
CA TYR A 125 -0.46 -12.86 18.97
C TYR A 125 0.49 -11.72 19.30
N SER A 126 1.78 -12.04 19.46
CA SER A 126 2.81 -11.00 19.62
C SER A 126 2.94 -10.15 18.35
N THR A 127 3.48 -8.95 18.48
CA THR A 127 3.69 -8.07 17.33
C THR A 127 4.68 -8.65 16.36
N GLU A 128 5.69 -9.32 16.86
CA GLU A 128 6.72 -10.02 16.09
C GLU A 128 6.14 -11.18 15.28
N GLU A 129 5.28 -12.01 15.89
CA GLU A 129 4.57 -13.09 15.18
C GLU A 129 3.73 -12.54 14.02
N ILE A 130 2.96 -11.48 14.30
CA ILE A 130 2.09 -10.84 13.31
C ILE A 130 2.91 -10.30 12.13
N LEU A 131 4.03 -9.66 12.39
CA LEU A 131 4.88 -9.07 11.35
C LEU A 131 5.67 -10.11 10.56
N SER A 132 5.95 -11.26 11.14
CA SER A 132 6.80 -12.29 10.53
C SER A 132 6.09 -13.17 9.50
N ALA A 133 4.75 -13.29 9.54
CA ALA A 133 4.02 -14.27 8.76
C ALA A 133 2.90 -13.69 7.89
N PRO A 134 2.86 -14.02 6.59
CA PRO A 134 1.83 -13.54 5.65
C PRO A 134 0.40 -13.89 6.06
N ARG A 135 0.17 -15.00 6.79
CA ARG A 135 -1.16 -15.45 7.21
C ARG A 135 -1.94 -14.43 8.03
N PHE A 136 -1.27 -13.54 8.72
CA PHE A 136 -1.90 -12.47 9.51
C PHE A 136 -2.46 -11.34 8.64
N TRP A 137 -2.10 -11.32 7.35
CA TRP A 137 -2.41 -10.25 6.41
C TRP A 137 -3.20 -10.73 5.19
N GLN A 138 -3.62 -11.99 5.19
CA GLN A 138 -4.42 -12.59 4.13
C GLN A 138 -5.76 -13.05 4.68
N TYR A 139 -6.83 -12.82 3.93
CA TYR A 139 -8.10 -13.47 4.23
C TYR A 139 -7.98 -14.96 3.92
N GLY A 140 -8.32 -15.78 4.92
CA GLY A 140 -8.17 -17.23 4.81
C GLY A 140 -9.16 -17.88 3.83
N GLU A 141 -8.87 -19.12 3.51
CA GLU A 141 -9.54 -19.93 2.48
C GLU A 141 -10.91 -20.51 2.83
N LYS A 142 -11.72 -19.98 3.71
CA LYS A 142 -13.04 -20.56 4.08
C LYS A 142 -14.23 -19.66 3.74
N GLY A 143 -15.12 -20.09 2.83
CA GLY A 143 -16.37 -19.44 2.42
C GLY A 143 -16.39 -18.95 0.97
N ASN A 144 -17.57 -18.59 0.44
CA ASN A 144 -17.74 -18.15 -0.95
C ASN A 144 -17.06 -16.80 -1.28
N GLU A 145 -16.65 -16.04 -0.27
CA GLU A 145 -15.88 -14.78 -0.44
C GLU A 145 -14.38 -15.02 -0.68
N LYS A 146 -13.93 -16.25 -0.63
CA LYS A 146 -12.57 -16.72 -0.64
C LYS A 146 -11.83 -16.52 -1.95
N GLU A 147 -12.52 -16.80 -3.05
CA GLU A 147 -11.90 -16.81 -4.36
C GLU A 147 -11.47 -15.40 -4.79
N HIS A 148 -12.25 -14.38 -4.44
CA HIS A 148 -11.94 -12.99 -4.76
C HIS A 148 -10.79 -12.40 -3.94
N PHE A 149 -10.58 -12.86 -2.70
CA PHE A 149 -9.59 -12.27 -1.78
C PHE A 149 -8.37 -13.16 -1.52
N SER A 150 -8.31 -14.36 -2.09
CA SER A 150 -7.20 -15.32 -1.87
C SER A 150 -5.82 -14.74 -2.25
N HIS A 151 -5.78 -13.83 -3.21
CA HIS A 151 -4.56 -13.15 -3.65
C HIS A 151 -4.38 -11.75 -3.05
N THR A 152 -5.34 -11.29 -2.24
CA THR A 152 -5.32 -9.95 -1.65
C THR A 152 -4.56 -9.98 -0.33
N ARG A 153 -3.63 -9.07 -0.16
CA ARG A 153 -2.89 -8.87 1.08
C ARG A 153 -3.18 -7.49 1.65
N ILE A 154 -3.31 -7.44 2.95
CA ILE A 154 -3.45 -6.19 3.70
C ILE A 154 -2.07 -5.58 3.86
N ASP A 155 -1.94 -4.29 3.55
CA ASP A 155 -0.72 -3.53 3.82
C ASP A 155 -0.56 -3.32 5.34
N PRO A 156 0.52 -3.81 5.96
CA PRO A 156 0.74 -3.62 7.40
C PRO A 156 0.75 -2.17 7.84
N CYS A 157 1.22 -1.26 7.01
CA CYS A 157 1.36 0.17 7.34
C CYS A 157 0.08 0.97 7.11
N LYS A 158 -0.94 0.43 6.42
CA LYS A 158 -2.22 1.10 6.17
C LYS A 158 -3.32 0.50 7.01
N ILE A 159 -4.00 1.30 7.82
CA ILE A 159 -5.09 0.85 8.69
C ILE A 159 -6.42 1.17 8.03
N LEU A 160 -7.03 0.16 7.41
CA LEU A 160 -8.41 0.24 6.96
C LEU A 160 -9.34 -0.02 8.13
N LEU A 161 -10.33 0.85 8.31
CA LEU A 161 -11.33 0.72 9.38
C LEU A 161 -12.69 0.38 8.78
N THR A 162 -13.39 -0.53 9.44
CA THR A 162 -14.79 -0.82 9.15
C THR A 162 -15.67 -0.36 10.30
N THR A 163 -16.84 0.16 9.96
CA THR A 163 -17.89 0.54 10.91
C THR A 163 -18.87 -0.59 11.20
N ASN A 164 -18.70 -1.76 10.56
CA ASN A 164 -19.57 -2.92 10.72
C ASN A 164 -19.02 -3.96 11.71
N ARG A 165 -18.67 -3.53 12.92
CA ARG A 165 -18.08 -4.47 13.89
C ARG A 165 -19.07 -5.49 14.47
N LYS A 166 -20.37 -5.14 14.62
CA LYS A 166 -21.39 -5.94 15.28
C LYS A 166 -22.62 -6.18 14.41
N GLY A 167 -22.48 -6.19 13.09
CA GLY A 167 -23.62 -6.36 12.20
C GLY A 167 -24.59 -5.16 12.14
N ARG A 168 -24.22 -4.03 12.72
CA ARG A 168 -24.96 -2.76 12.65
C ARG A 168 -24.06 -1.70 12.05
N PRO A 169 -23.91 -1.69 10.71
CA PRO A 169 -23.09 -0.71 10.05
C PRO A 169 -23.71 0.68 10.20
N TYR A 170 -22.88 1.69 10.41
CA TYR A 170 -23.28 3.08 10.24
C TYR A 170 -22.43 3.75 9.16
N PRO A 171 -22.95 4.82 8.54
CA PRO A 171 -22.25 5.45 7.42
C PRO A 171 -20.83 5.87 7.79
N ALA A 172 -19.85 5.52 6.96
CA ALA A 172 -18.44 5.91 7.16
C ALA A 172 -18.27 7.43 7.21
N MET A 173 -19.18 8.18 6.56
CA MET A 173 -19.23 9.64 6.63
C MET A 173 -19.44 10.15 8.07
N LEU A 174 -20.31 9.52 8.86
CA LEU A 174 -20.51 9.91 10.26
C LEU A 174 -19.26 9.68 11.10
N LEU A 175 -18.56 8.57 10.88
CA LEU A 175 -17.26 8.34 11.52
C LEU A 175 -16.25 9.42 11.12
N SER A 176 -16.19 9.76 9.84
CA SER A 176 -15.30 10.81 9.35
C SER A 176 -15.56 12.16 9.99
N LEU A 177 -16.81 12.57 10.09
CA LEU A 177 -17.20 13.82 10.75
C LEU A 177 -16.82 13.81 12.24
N TYR A 178 -17.14 12.73 12.94
CA TYR A 178 -16.77 12.55 14.34
C TYR A 178 -15.25 12.62 14.58
N LEU A 179 -14.44 12.07 13.68
CA LEU A 179 -12.99 12.12 13.77
C LEU A 179 -12.46 13.54 13.45
N GLN A 180 -13.05 14.21 12.45
CA GLN A 180 -12.67 15.58 12.07
C GLN A 180 -12.89 16.58 13.21
N GLU A 181 -14.00 16.46 13.96
CA GLU A 181 -14.25 17.27 15.17
C GLU A 181 -13.16 17.09 16.24
N ARG A 182 -12.35 16.04 16.14
CA ARG A 182 -11.25 15.71 17.05
C ARG A 182 -9.87 15.91 16.42
N ASN A 183 -9.82 16.69 15.34
CA ASN A 183 -8.59 16.94 14.57
C ASN A 183 -7.94 15.68 13.97
N ILE A 184 -8.73 14.65 13.69
CA ILE A 184 -8.29 13.45 12.99
C ILE A 184 -8.91 13.46 11.60
N THR A 185 -8.10 13.58 10.56
CA THR A 185 -8.55 13.57 9.17
C THR A 185 -8.29 12.19 8.54
N PRO A 186 -9.32 11.32 8.44
CA PRO A 186 -9.17 10.05 7.75
C PRO A 186 -9.27 10.25 6.24
N GLU A 187 -8.55 9.42 5.49
CA GLU A 187 -8.78 9.28 4.05
C GLU A 187 -10.09 8.51 3.85
N LYS A 188 -10.97 9.05 3.01
CA LYS A 188 -12.24 8.42 2.68
C LYS A 188 -12.03 7.47 1.51
N CYS A 189 -12.20 6.18 1.76
CA CYS A 189 -12.38 5.21 0.69
C CYS A 189 -13.88 5.12 0.39
N GLY A 190 -14.27 5.52 -0.82
CA GLY A 190 -15.66 5.54 -1.30
C GLY A 190 -16.32 4.16 -1.31
#